data_d290d93cafbf50036dfd4a66c7b4111e
#
_entry.id   d290d93cafbf50036dfd4a66c7b4111e
#
_cell.length_a   1.000
_cell.length_b   1.000
_cell.length_c   1.000
_cell.angle_alpha   90.00
_cell.angle_beta   90.00
_cell.angle_gamma   90.00
#
_symmetry.space_group_name_H-M   'P 1'
#
loop_
_entity.id
_entity.type
_entity.pdbx_description
1 polymer ?
#
loop_
_entity_poly.entity_id
_entity_poly.type
_entity_poly.pdbx_seq_one_letter_code
_entity_poly.pdbx_strand_id
1 'polypeptide(L)'
;MFHKSGATVVAVTAAIALSLSGCSLLETPGEEPLTGLAACALGHSWQADLTDIAAQVLVILQEDGVPVTAVTAEGIQSLDWTLNSRVTLVTDYVVTVTITPAADQVLTIVETHSGTSTGAAFINGEVAIPRTWDGSGVTIDTIADNNGVPVEEITVEIPATSFDDAVGLELTCSGSEMTVHPRGSQVIQKWSR
;
A
#
# COMPACT_ATOMS: atom_id res chain seq x y z
N MET A 1 97.65 2.53 -28.61
CA MET A 1 97.05 1.98 -29.84
C MET A 1 95.62 2.48 -29.93
N PHE A 2 95.36 3.09 -31.01
CA PHE A 2 94.04 3.74 -31.37
C PHE A 2 92.92 2.74 -31.50
N HIS A 3 91.71 3.08 -31.10
CA HIS A 3 90.66 3.05 -32.11
C HIS A 3 89.41 3.88 -31.65
N LYS A 4 89.00 4.71 -32.59
CA LYS A 4 87.92 5.63 -32.73
C LYS A 4 86.53 4.93 -32.87
N SER A 5 85.59 5.75 -32.68
CA SER A 5 84.28 5.78 -33.33
C SER A 5 83.17 5.22 -32.50
N GLY A 6 82.06 5.79 -32.40
CA GLY A 6 81.29 6.72 -33.19
C GLY A 6 79.99 7.04 -32.39
N ALA A 7 79.69 8.33 -32.42
CA ALA A 7 78.46 8.83 -31.86
C ALA A 7 77.24 8.51 -32.78
N THR A 8 76.27 7.87 -32.23
CA THR A 8 74.96 7.80 -32.90
C THR A 8 73.95 8.53 -32.04
N VAL A 9 73.56 9.72 -32.50
CA VAL A 9 72.48 10.49 -31.93
C VAL A 9 71.16 9.87 -32.41
N VAL A 10 70.43 9.27 -31.46
CA VAL A 10 69.03 8.87 -31.69
C VAL A 10 68.15 9.97 -31.15
N ALA A 11 67.56 10.73 -32.03
CA ALA A 11 66.51 11.68 -31.68
C ALA A 11 65.26 10.91 -31.30
N VAL A 12 64.95 10.91 -30.01
CA VAL A 12 63.67 10.41 -29.50
C VAL A 12 62.67 11.56 -29.55
N THR A 13 61.82 11.54 -30.53
CA THR A 13 60.59 12.39 -30.57
C THR A 13 59.66 12.01 -29.47
N ALA A 14 59.61 12.78 -28.43
CA ALA A 14 58.59 12.63 -27.36
C ALA A 14 57.23 13.04 -27.95
N ALA A 15 56.40 12.07 -28.27
CA ALA A 15 54.98 12.29 -28.53
C ALA A 15 54.28 12.55 -27.17
N ILE A 16 53.94 13.81 -26.90
CA ILE A 16 53.09 14.20 -25.78
C ILE A 16 51.67 13.73 -26.13
N ALA A 17 51.29 12.59 -25.63
CA ALA A 17 49.90 12.17 -25.60
C ALA A 17 49.19 13.03 -24.52
N LEU A 18 48.48 14.03 -24.96
CA LEU A 18 47.46 14.72 -24.14
C LEU A 18 46.38 13.71 -23.85
N SER A 19 46.50 13.03 -22.73
CA SER A 19 45.40 12.31 -22.11
C SER A 19 44.40 13.36 -21.67
N LEU A 20 43.38 13.58 -22.50
CA LEU A 20 42.14 14.18 -22.07
C LEU A 20 41.60 13.36 -20.91
N SER A 21 41.88 13.84 -19.71
CA SER A 21 41.23 13.39 -18.49
C SER A 21 39.74 13.64 -18.71
N GLY A 22 39.07 12.57 -19.12
CA GLY A 22 37.62 12.58 -19.16
C GLY A 22 37.12 13.06 -17.81
N CYS A 23 36.27 14.08 -17.83
CA CYS A 23 35.42 14.43 -16.70
C CYS A 23 34.85 13.11 -16.19
N SER A 24 35.27 12.70 -15.01
CA SER A 24 34.49 11.77 -14.21
C SER A 24 33.13 12.46 -14.05
N LEU A 25 32.18 12.05 -14.88
CA LEU A 25 30.80 12.25 -14.52
C LEU A 25 30.72 11.75 -13.07
N LEU A 26 30.43 12.69 -12.16
CA LEU A 26 29.95 12.35 -10.84
C LEU A 26 28.79 11.39 -11.11
N GLU A 27 29.05 10.09 -11.05
CA GLU A 27 28.01 9.10 -10.89
C GLU A 27 27.32 9.52 -9.60
N THR A 28 26.18 10.19 -9.75
CA THR A 28 25.20 10.27 -8.68
C THR A 28 25.07 8.85 -8.16
N PRO A 29 25.22 8.60 -6.86
CA PRO A 29 25.02 7.25 -6.34
C PRO A 29 23.71 6.76 -6.90
N GLY A 30 23.75 5.83 -7.84
CA GLY A 30 22.58 5.31 -8.51
C GLY A 30 21.70 4.75 -7.41
N GLU A 31 20.48 5.27 -7.31
CA GLU A 31 19.45 4.63 -6.50
C GLU A 31 19.41 3.17 -6.93
N GLU A 32 19.72 2.25 -6.01
CA GLU A 32 19.66 0.83 -6.31
C GLU A 32 18.27 0.51 -6.85
N PRO A 33 18.15 -0.20 -7.98
CA PRO A 33 16.86 -0.51 -8.55
C PRO A 33 16.03 -1.29 -7.53
N LEU A 34 14.79 -0.87 -7.34
CA LEU A 34 13.85 -1.58 -6.48
C LEU A 34 13.73 -3.03 -6.96
N THR A 35 13.70 -3.97 -6.03
CA THR A 35 13.56 -5.40 -6.32
C THR A 35 12.45 -6.03 -5.49
N GLY A 36 11.98 -7.19 -5.92
CA GLY A 36 10.99 -7.97 -5.17
C GLY A 36 9.70 -7.20 -4.90
N LEU A 37 9.23 -7.27 -3.66
CA LEU A 37 7.98 -6.66 -3.21
C LEU A 37 7.95 -5.14 -3.42
N ALA A 38 9.07 -4.45 -3.14
CA ALA A 38 9.15 -3.00 -3.31
C ALA A 38 8.99 -2.57 -4.78
N ALA A 39 9.59 -3.30 -5.72
CA ALA A 39 9.43 -3.03 -7.16
C ALA A 39 8.01 -3.26 -7.65
N CYS A 40 7.28 -4.19 -7.03
CA CYS A 40 5.90 -4.47 -7.36
C CYS A 40 4.93 -3.45 -6.75
N ALA A 41 5.13 -3.08 -5.48
CA ALA A 41 4.16 -2.28 -4.73
C ALA A 41 4.32 -0.77 -4.92
N LEU A 42 5.57 -0.27 -5.00
CA LEU A 42 5.86 1.16 -5.03
C LEU A 42 5.72 1.77 -6.43
N GLY A 43 5.40 3.06 -6.47
CA GLY A 43 5.27 3.81 -7.73
C GLY A 43 3.97 3.54 -8.48
N HIS A 44 2.95 3.01 -7.79
CA HIS A 44 1.69 2.61 -8.38
C HIS A 44 0.49 3.11 -7.58
N SER A 45 -0.63 3.25 -8.30
CA SER A 45 -1.96 3.45 -7.73
C SER A 45 -2.69 2.11 -7.73
N TRP A 46 -3.32 1.79 -6.62
CA TRP A 46 -4.02 0.54 -6.36
C TRP A 46 -5.47 0.82 -6.01
N GLN A 47 -6.37 -0.09 -6.36
CA GLN A 47 -7.79 -0.04 -6.01
C GLN A 47 -8.18 -1.29 -5.23
N ALA A 48 -8.85 -1.11 -4.10
CA ALA A 48 -9.32 -2.22 -3.27
C ALA A 48 -10.49 -2.95 -3.92
N ASP A 49 -10.55 -4.25 -3.73
CA ASP A 49 -11.71 -5.08 -4.05
C ASP A 49 -12.72 -5.02 -2.89
N LEU A 50 -13.63 -4.06 -2.97
CA LEU A 50 -14.68 -3.87 -1.95
C LEU A 50 -15.65 -5.06 -1.90
N THR A 51 -15.84 -5.78 -3.01
CA THR A 51 -16.69 -6.98 -3.04
C THR A 51 -16.08 -8.10 -2.20
N ASP A 52 -14.78 -8.29 -2.31
CA ASP A 52 -14.06 -9.28 -1.50
C ASP A 52 -14.07 -8.89 -0.02
N ILE A 53 -13.89 -7.62 0.31
CA ILE A 53 -14.00 -7.10 1.68
C ILE A 53 -15.38 -7.40 2.25
N ALA A 54 -16.46 -7.08 1.54
CA ALA A 54 -17.82 -7.37 1.97
C ALA A 54 -18.06 -8.86 2.22
N ALA A 55 -17.52 -9.72 1.35
CA ALA A 55 -17.64 -11.16 1.51
C ALA A 55 -16.91 -11.67 2.78
N GLN A 56 -15.73 -11.14 3.08
CA GLN A 56 -15.01 -11.49 4.30
C GLN A 56 -15.74 -11.00 5.55
N VAL A 57 -16.24 -9.76 5.56
CA VAL A 57 -17.02 -9.20 6.68
C VAL A 57 -18.27 -10.06 6.95
N LEU A 58 -18.98 -10.51 5.90
CA LEU A 58 -20.12 -11.42 6.05
C LEU A 58 -19.73 -12.70 6.78
N VAL A 59 -18.62 -13.33 6.37
CA VAL A 59 -18.15 -14.59 6.99
C VAL A 59 -17.75 -14.37 8.44
N ILE A 60 -16.98 -13.32 8.73
CA ILE A 60 -16.51 -13.00 10.09
C ILE A 60 -17.70 -12.79 11.02
N LEU A 61 -18.67 -11.96 10.64
CA LEU A 61 -19.84 -11.70 11.46
C LEU A 61 -20.70 -12.97 11.68
N GLN A 62 -20.80 -13.86 10.70
CA GLN A 62 -21.48 -15.15 10.86
C GLN A 62 -20.73 -16.09 11.81
N GLU A 63 -19.41 -16.13 11.74
CA GLU A 63 -18.56 -16.91 12.66
C GLU A 63 -18.66 -16.40 14.09
N ASP A 64 -18.85 -15.10 14.28
CA ASP A 64 -19.10 -14.47 15.58
C ASP A 64 -20.55 -14.68 16.07
N GLY A 65 -21.36 -15.40 15.32
CA GLY A 65 -22.73 -15.76 15.68
C GLY A 65 -23.77 -14.68 15.41
N VAL A 66 -23.41 -13.63 14.65
CA VAL A 66 -24.35 -12.59 14.23
C VAL A 66 -25.22 -13.15 13.09
N PRO A 67 -26.57 -13.07 13.15
CA PRO A 67 -27.44 -13.61 12.10
C PRO A 67 -27.47 -12.70 10.86
N VAL A 68 -26.31 -12.44 10.28
CA VAL A 68 -26.13 -11.62 9.07
C VAL A 68 -26.61 -12.38 7.85
N THR A 69 -27.40 -11.72 7.03
CA THR A 69 -27.96 -12.27 5.78
C THR A 69 -27.32 -11.67 4.53
N ALA A 70 -26.81 -10.44 4.61
CA ALA A 70 -26.08 -9.82 3.52
C ALA A 70 -25.08 -8.77 4.04
N VAL A 71 -23.97 -8.62 3.31
CA VAL A 71 -23.04 -7.49 3.41
C VAL A 71 -22.75 -7.03 2.00
N THR A 72 -22.82 -5.72 1.77
CA THR A 72 -22.37 -5.08 0.51
C THR A 72 -21.41 -3.96 0.83
N ALA A 73 -20.47 -3.70 -0.09
CA ALA A 73 -19.61 -2.52 -0.04
C ALA A 73 -19.57 -1.89 -1.42
N GLU A 74 -19.86 -0.60 -1.50
CA GLU A 74 -19.99 0.14 -2.75
C GLU A 74 -19.21 1.46 -2.66
N GLY A 75 -18.55 1.85 -3.74
CA GLY A 75 -17.75 3.06 -3.81
C GLY A 75 -16.33 2.80 -4.24
N ILE A 76 -15.36 3.55 -3.69
CA ILE A 76 -13.96 3.49 -4.07
C ILE A 76 -13.07 3.55 -2.82
N GLN A 77 -12.07 2.68 -2.79
CA GLN A 77 -10.92 2.83 -1.92
C GLN A 77 -9.66 2.70 -2.78
N SER A 78 -8.85 3.76 -2.82
CA SER A 78 -7.63 3.78 -3.62
C SER A 78 -6.41 4.12 -2.78
N LEU A 79 -5.28 3.51 -3.15
CA LEU A 79 -3.99 3.64 -2.49
C LEU A 79 -2.95 4.09 -3.51
N ASP A 80 -2.44 5.29 -3.36
CA ASP A 80 -1.28 5.77 -4.10
C ASP A 80 -0.01 5.54 -3.26
N TRP A 81 0.90 4.72 -3.77
CA TRP A 81 2.15 4.42 -3.09
C TRP A 81 3.33 4.84 -3.95
N THR A 82 3.94 5.94 -3.59
CA THR A 82 5.03 6.55 -4.36
C THR A 82 6.36 5.81 -4.18
N LEU A 83 7.29 6.01 -5.10
CA LEU A 83 8.64 5.42 -5.05
C LEU A 83 9.43 5.83 -3.79
N ASN A 84 9.15 6.99 -3.21
CA ASN A 84 9.78 7.46 -1.97
C ASN A 84 9.00 7.05 -0.71
N SER A 85 8.22 5.97 -0.80
CA SER A 85 7.47 5.36 0.30
C SER A 85 6.37 6.23 0.91
N ARG A 86 5.96 7.32 0.24
CA ARG A 86 4.79 8.08 0.67
C ARG A 86 3.52 7.36 0.23
N VAL A 87 2.53 7.40 1.09
CA VAL A 87 1.24 6.75 0.89
C VAL A 87 0.13 7.78 1.01
N THR A 88 -0.82 7.71 0.08
CA THR A 88 -2.11 8.40 0.17
C THR A 88 -3.20 7.36 -0.01
N LEU A 89 -4.06 7.23 0.99
CA LEU A 89 -5.23 6.35 0.94
C LEU A 89 -6.48 7.23 0.85
N VAL A 90 -7.19 7.12 -0.25
CA VAL A 90 -8.50 7.77 -0.43
C VAL A 90 -9.58 6.75 -0.15
N THR A 91 -10.52 7.12 0.69
CA THR A 91 -11.61 6.29 1.17
C THR A 91 -12.92 7.01 0.85
N ASP A 92 -13.75 6.41 0.02
CA ASP A 92 -15.08 6.92 -0.37
C ASP A 92 -15.96 5.71 -0.72
N TYR A 93 -16.41 5.00 0.32
CA TYR A 93 -17.26 3.82 0.15
C TYR A 93 -18.25 3.66 1.30
N VAL A 94 -19.30 2.89 1.03
CA VAL A 94 -20.37 2.58 1.98
C VAL A 94 -20.42 1.06 2.18
N VAL A 95 -20.41 0.64 3.43
CA VAL A 95 -20.69 -0.75 3.82
C VAL A 95 -22.09 -0.84 4.35
N THR A 96 -22.89 -1.78 3.84
CA THR A 96 -24.22 -2.07 4.34
C THR A 96 -24.28 -3.50 4.85
N VAL A 97 -24.64 -3.67 6.12
CA VAL A 97 -24.81 -4.97 6.79
C VAL A 97 -26.30 -5.16 7.07
N THR A 98 -26.85 -6.28 6.60
CA THR A 98 -28.24 -6.68 6.84
C THR A 98 -28.27 -7.89 7.78
N ILE A 99 -28.95 -7.73 8.90
CA ILE A 99 -29.07 -8.74 9.95
C ILE A 99 -30.56 -9.10 10.11
N THR A 100 -30.87 -10.38 10.20
CA THR A 100 -32.25 -10.88 10.37
C THR A 100 -32.33 -11.69 11.66
N PRO A 101 -32.48 -11.04 12.83
CA PRO A 101 -32.50 -11.73 14.13
C PRO A 101 -33.75 -12.61 14.31
N ALA A 102 -34.87 -12.26 13.69
CA ALA A 102 -36.11 -12.99 13.67
C ALA A 102 -36.82 -12.78 12.31
N ALA A 103 -37.82 -13.61 12.01
CA ALA A 103 -38.47 -13.65 10.70
C ALA A 103 -39.11 -12.31 10.24
N ASP A 104 -39.47 -11.46 11.19
CA ASP A 104 -40.13 -10.17 10.97
C ASP A 104 -39.25 -8.94 11.37
N GLN A 105 -37.99 -9.18 11.65
CA GLN A 105 -37.04 -8.15 12.06
C GLN A 105 -35.87 -8.09 11.10
N VAL A 106 -35.66 -6.91 10.52
CA VAL A 106 -34.51 -6.63 9.67
C VAL A 106 -33.79 -5.42 10.24
N LEU A 107 -32.59 -5.64 10.75
CA LEU A 107 -31.68 -4.56 11.17
C LEU A 107 -30.72 -4.29 10.01
N THR A 108 -30.68 -3.04 9.57
CA THR A 108 -29.71 -2.56 8.57
C THR A 108 -28.75 -1.62 9.26
N ILE A 109 -27.45 -1.87 9.10
CA ILE A 109 -26.36 -0.99 9.55
C ILE A 109 -25.64 -0.48 8.31
N VAL A 110 -25.47 0.83 8.22
CA VAL A 110 -24.77 1.49 7.13
C VAL A 110 -23.61 2.28 7.69
N GLU A 111 -22.39 1.93 7.27
CA GLU A 111 -21.19 2.69 7.55
C GLU A 111 -20.73 3.42 6.30
N THR A 112 -20.64 4.74 6.39
CA THR A 112 -20.09 5.60 5.33
C THR A 112 -18.67 5.99 5.71
N HIS A 113 -17.73 5.55 4.88
CA HIS A 113 -16.32 5.85 5.01
C HIS A 113 -15.92 6.91 4.01
N SER A 114 -15.41 8.05 4.45
CA SER A 114 -15.02 9.14 3.55
C SER A 114 -13.76 9.86 4.01
N GLY A 115 -12.98 10.34 3.05
CA GLY A 115 -11.83 11.18 3.31
C GLY A 115 -10.51 10.64 2.80
N THR A 116 -9.42 11.19 3.33
CA THR A 116 -8.06 10.85 2.89
C THR A 116 -7.15 10.73 4.09
N SER A 117 -6.41 9.65 4.15
CA SER A 117 -5.29 9.49 5.09
C SER A 117 -3.96 9.50 4.33
N THR A 118 -2.92 9.99 4.98
CA THR A 118 -1.58 10.10 4.39
C THR A 118 -0.51 9.64 5.37
N GLY A 119 0.61 9.19 4.82
CA GLY A 119 1.73 8.78 5.66
C GLY A 119 2.92 8.33 4.83
N ALA A 120 3.75 7.51 5.46
CA ALA A 120 4.81 6.77 4.80
C ALA A 120 4.73 5.31 5.23
N ALA A 121 5.02 4.38 4.32
CA ALA A 121 5.12 2.97 4.64
C ALA A 121 6.35 2.37 3.97
N PHE A 122 7.27 1.87 4.78
CA PHE A 122 8.54 1.33 4.33
C PHE A 122 8.47 -0.19 4.23
N ILE A 123 8.83 -0.73 3.09
CA ILE A 123 8.86 -2.17 2.86
C ILE A 123 10.17 -2.76 3.40
N ASN A 124 10.04 -3.76 4.27
CA ASN A 124 11.15 -4.53 4.80
C ASN A 124 10.80 -6.03 4.71
N GLY A 125 11.40 -6.71 3.72
CA GLY A 125 11.01 -8.07 3.39
C GLY A 125 9.58 -8.13 2.86
N GLU A 126 8.73 -8.89 3.52
CA GLU A 126 7.30 -9.07 3.18
C GLU A 126 6.37 -8.19 4.02
N VAL A 127 6.91 -7.24 4.77
CA VAL A 127 6.16 -6.38 5.67
C VAL A 127 6.36 -4.92 5.29
N ALA A 128 5.27 -4.18 5.15
CA ALA A 128 5.30 -2.72 5.17
C ALA A 128 5.05 -2.21 6.58
N ILE A 129 5.87 -1.26 6.99
CA ILE A 129 5.78 -0.63 8.31
C ILE A 129 5.31 0.79 8.10
N PRO A 130 4.06 1.11 8.46
CA PRO A 130 3.54 2.47 8.42
C PRO A 130 4.34 3.39 9.36
N ARG A 131 4.52 4.64 8.97
CA ARG A 131 5.19 5.69 9.73
C ARG A 131 4.46 7.00 9.53
N THR A 132 4.42 7.82 10.55
CA THR A 132 3.85 9.18 10.48
C THR A 132 2.45 9.19 9.83
N TRP A 133 1.62 8.19 10.16
CA TRP A 133 0.30 8.05 9.58
C TRP A 133 -0.64 9.12 10.14
N ASP A 134 -1.28 9.86 9.24
CA ASP A 134 -2.31 10.84 9.58
C ASP A 134 -3.65 10.40 8.99
N GLY A 135 -4.50 9.87 9.85
CA GLY A 135 -5.88 9.46 9.53
C GLY A 135 -6.93 10.50 9.88
N SER A 136 -6.54 11.69 10.37
CA SER A 136 -7.50 12.72 10.85
C SER A 136 -8.42 13.24 9.74
N GLY A 137 -8.06 13.05 8.48
CA GLY A 137 -8.90 13.39 7.32
C GLY A 137 -9.94 12.35 6.96
N VAL A 138 -10.02 11.21 7.68
CA VAL A 138 -11.02 10.16 7.43
C VAL A 138 -12.12 10.24 8.46
N THR A 139 -13.37 10.13 8.00
CA THR A 139 -14.56 10.02 8.85
C THR A 139 -15.26 8.69 8.58
N ILE A 140 -15.83 8.12 9.62
CA ILE A 140 -16.69 6.95 9.57
C ILE A 140 -18.01 7.33 10.26
N ASP A 141 -19.07 7.42 9.47
CA ASP A 141 -20.40 7.70 9.98
C ASP A 141 -21.22 6.41 9.94
N THR A 142 -21.80 6.02 11.09
CA THR A 142 -22.59 4.81 11.22
C THR A 142 -24.02 5.15 11.57
N ILE A 143 -24.95 4.63 10.77
CA ILE A 143 -26.40 4.71 11.04
C ILE A 143 -27.00 3.31 11.04
N ALA A 144 -28.05 3.11 11.80
CA ALA A 144 -28.80 1.86 11.78
C ALA A 144 -30.30 2.09 11.82
N ASP A 145 -31.02 1.15 11.23
CA ASP A 145 -32.47 1.07 11.33
C ASP A 145 -32.95 -0.35 11.57
N ASN A 146 -34.08 -0.48 12.25
CA ASN A 146 -34.80 -1.76 12.40
C ASN A 146 -36.14 -1.62 11.71
N ASN A 147 -36.35 -2.33 10.60
CA ASN A 147 -37.53 -2.23 9.76
C ASN A 147 -37.85 -0.78 9.33
N GLY A 148 -36.82 0.03 9.03
CA GLY A 148 -36.94 1.44 8.65
C GLY A 148 -37.14 2.41 9.81
N VAL A 149 -37.03 1.95 11.06
CA VAL A 149 -37.05 2.80 12.25
C VAL A 149 -35.62 3.00 12.75
N PRO A 150 -35.13 4.24 12.86
CA PRO A 150 -33.78 4.52 13.35
C PRO A 150 -33.49 3.89 14.71
N VAL A 151 -32.28 3.36 14.88
CA VAL A 151 -31.77 2.78 16.12
C VAL A 151 -30.57 3.59 16.58
N GLU A 152 -30.58 4.05 17.83
CA GLU A 152 -29.49 4.87 18.37
C GLU A 152 -28.31 4.05 18.90
N GLU A 153 -28.53 2.80 19.30
CA GLU A 153 -27.48 1.94 19.88
C GLU A 153 -27.23 0.73 18.99
N ILE A 154 -26.01 0.65 18.46
CA ILE A 154 -25.56 -0.44 17.62
C ILE A 154 -24.61 -1.31 18.44
N THR A 155 -24.98 -2.58 18.61
CA THR A 155 -24.19 -3.54 19.40
C THR A 155 -23.31 -4.47 18.54
N VAL A 156 -23.43 -4.38 17.20
CA VAL A 156 -22.63 -5.15 16.25
C VAL A 156 -21.43 -4.33 15.82
N GLU A 157 -20.26 -4.86 16.07
CA GLU A 157 -19.01 -4.26 15.64
C GLU A 157 -18.66 -4.76 14.23
N ILE A 158 -18.53 -3.85 13.28
CA ILE A 158 -18.07 -4.19 11.92
C ILE A 158 -16.54 -4.23 11.94
N PRO A 159 -15.92 -5.31 11.43
CA PRO A 159 -14.47 -5.42 11.42
C PRO A 159 -13.80 -4.24 10.70
N ALA A 160 -12.92 -3.53 11.41
CA ALA A 160 -12.23 -2.38 10.85
C ALA A 160 -11.21 -2.80 9.76
N THR A 161 -11.18 -2.02 8.69
CA THR A 161 -10.24 -2.18 7.57
C THR A 161 -9.21 -1.03 7.52
N SER A 162 -9.04 -0.29 8.62
CA SER A 162 -8.13 0.86 8.67
C SER A 162 -6.67 0.44 8.84
N PHE A 163 -5.77 1.25 8.28
CA PHE A 163 -4.35 1.18 8.57
C PHE A 163 -4.06 2.00 9.83
N ASP A 164 -3.34 1.39 10.77
CA ASP A 164 -2.83 2.03 11.98
C ASP A 164 -1.29 2.11 11.85
N ASP A 165 -0.69 3.21 12.26
CA ASP A 165 0.77 3.42 12.23
C ASP A 165 1.55 2.51 13.19
N ALA A 166 0.87 1.94 14.18
CA ALA A 166 1.45 0.96 15.11
C ALA A 166 1.46 -0.47 14.57
N VAL A 167 0.72 -0.75 13.49
CA VAL A 167 0.49 -2.10 12.97
C VAL A 167 1.29 -2.33 11.68
N GLY A 168 2.09 -3.40 11.65
CA GLY A 168 2.74 -3.83 10.42
C GLY A 168 1.71 -4.39 9.42
N LEU A 169 1.93 -4.11 8.15
CA LEU A 169 1.12 -4.64 7.04
C LEU A 169 1.87 -5.81 6.40
N GLU A 170 1.34 -7.01 6.47
CA GLU A 170 1.87 -8.14 5.69
C GLU A 170 1.42 -8.01 4.25
N LEU A 171 2.38 -8.06 3.33
CA LEU A 171 2.13 -7.79 1.92
C LEU A 171 2.49 -9.00 1.05
N THR A 172 1.66 -9.25 0.05
CA THR A 172 2.09 -9.97 -1.14
C THR A 172 1.82 -9.12 -2.37
N CYS A 173 2.67 -9.20 -3.38
CA CYS A 173 2.47 -8.45 -4.61
C CYS A 173 3.02 -9.23 -5.80
N SER A 174 2.21 -9.35 -6.86
CA SER A 174 2.58 -10.03 -8.10
C SER A 174 1.85 -9.43 -9.30
N GLY A 175 2.59 -8.90 -10.24
CA GLY A 175 2.02 -8.28 -11.44
C GLY A 175 1.14 -7.08 -11.10
N SER A 176 -0.16 -7.20 -11.36
CA SER A 176 -1.16 -6.16 -11.09
C SER A 176 -2.00 -6.42 -9.84
N GLU A 177 -1.62 -7.38 -9.02
CA GLU A 177 -2.36 -7.77 -7.82
C GLU A 177 -1.50 -7.59 -6.57
N MET A 178 -2.10 -7.13 -5.49
CA MET A 178 -1.47 -6.98 -4.18
C MET A 178 -2.47 -7.39 -3.10
N THR A 179 -1.98 -8.07 -2.06
CA THR A 179 -2.75 -8.24 -0.83
C THR A 179 -2.10 -7.45 0.30
N VAL A 180 -2.94 -6.89 1.15
CA VAL A 180 -2.53 -6.18 2.36
C VAL A 180 -3.26 -6.79 3.54
N HIS A 181 -2.52 -7.33 4.49
CA HIS A 181 -3.06 -7.89 5.72
C HIS A 181 -2.51 -7.12 6.92
N PRO A 182 -3.28 -6.19 7.50
CA PRO A 182 -2.90 -5.53 8.74
C PRO A 182 -2.78 -6.55 9.86
N ARG A 183 -1.67 -6.54 10.58
CA ARG A 183 -1.45 -7.48 11.69
C ARG A 183 -2.53 -7.33 12.75
N GLY A 184 -3.16 -8.44 13.08
CA GLY A 184 -4.27 -8.48 14.04
C GLY A 184 -5.64 -8.20 13.44
N SER A 185 -5.73 -7.83 12.16
CA SER A 185 -7.00 -7.78 11.43
C SER A 185 -7.43 -9.18 11.01
N GLN A 186 -8.73 -9.42 10.97
CA GLN A 186 -9.32 -10.62 10.36
C GLN A 186 -9.52 -10.43 8.85
N VAL A 187 -9.45 -9.20 8.34
CA VAL A 187 -9.70 -8.87 6.93
C VAL A 187 -8.38 -8.77 6.18
N ILE A 188 -8.28 -9.47 5.05
CA ILE A 188 -7.19 -9.37 4.09
C ILE A 188 -7.70 -8.59 2.88
N GLN A 189 -7.13 -7.43 2.65
CA GLN A 189 -7.53 -6.57 1.53
C GLN A 189 -6.84 -7.00 0.24
N LYS A 190 -7.61 -7.20 -0.82
CA LYS A 190 -7.10 -7.41 -2.18
C LYS A 190 -7.14 -6.09 -2.95
N TRP A 191 -6.07 -5.83 -3.67
CA TRP A 191 -5.86 -4.61 -4.45
C TRP A 191 -5.43 -4.95 -5.87
N SER A 192 -5.89 -4.17 -6.83
CA SER A 192 -5.52 -4.30 -8.24
C SER A 192 -5.15 -2.95 -8.86
N ARG A 193 -4.43 -2.99 -10.01
CA ARG A 193 -4.03 -1.81 -10.80
C ARG A 193 -4.16 -2.06 -12.28
#